data_2271c9e6d23338780fb0ba3bf26c4cb2
#
_entry.id   2271c9e6d23338780fb0ba3bf26c4cb2
#
_cell.length_a   1.000
_cell.length_b   1.000
_cell.length_c   1.000
_cell.angle_alpha   90.00
_cell.angle_beta   90.00
_cell.angle_gamma   90.00
#
_symmetry.space_group_name_H-M   'P 1'
#
loop_
_entity.id
_entity.type
_entity.pdbx_description
1 polymer ?
#
loop_
_entity_poly.entity_id
_entity_poly.type
_entity_poly.pdbx_seq_one_letter_code
_entity_poly.pdbx_strand_id
1 'polypeptide(L)'
;MRDNAKAMVLASLVADALALGVHWIYNTNVIDKKWGRVENYIKPQRPTFHPSKDLGDFTHYGDQTLLLLQSVSESDGFDKKKFSEQWQAFFNTYEGYIDGATKATLENIKGGQEPTAAGSDSDDFAGAARIAPLVYCYRHDPAQLIDSVRDQSAVTHNNQEVIDSADFFGRVALTVLKGEKPVNAIQQTLTVHFNRGPFSEWVEAGIKSAQKDTRQAMLELGQMCEIQAAFPCVIHLIAKYENNLREGLIENIMAGGDSAGRGLTVGMVLGAHLGMEAIPAKWLSELKAYQEIVDLMDQIDQAVDD
;
A
#
# COMPACT_ATOMS: atom_id res chain seq x y z
N MET A 1 7.91 7.49 18.21
CA MET A 1 7.00 6.46 17.63
C MET A 1 5.74 7.07 17.02
N ARG A 2 4.95 7.88 17.76
CA ARG A 2 3.68 8.47 17.27
C ARG A 2 3.84 9.26 15.96
N ASP A 3 4.82 10.16 15.88
CA ASP A 3 5.06 10.99 14.69
C ASP A 3 5.47 10.15 13.46
N ASN A 4 6.30 9.13 13.68
CA ASN A 4 6.68 8.21 12.60
C ASN A 4 5.50 7.32 12.16
N ALA A 5 4.58 6.97 13.07
CA ALA A 5 3.38 6.23 12.71
C ALA A 5 2.42 7.07 11.86
N LYS A 6 2.26 8.37 12.15
CA LYS A 6 1.51 9.29 11.29
C LYS A 6 2.17 9.46 9.92
N ALA A 7 3.51 9.62 9.91
CA ALA A 7 4.28 9.69 8.67
C ALA A 7 4.12 8.43 7.81
N MET A 8 4.07 7.27 8.43
CA MET A 8 3.84 5.97 7.78
C MET A 8 2.51 5.94 6.98
N VAL A 9 1.40 6.34 7.62
CA VAL A 9 0.08 6.38 6.95
C VAL A 9 0.06 7.42 5.85
N LEU A 10 0.53 8.64 6.15
CA LEU A 10 0.56 9.73 5.17
C LEU A 10 1.45 9.41 3.98
N ALA A 11 2.66 8.87 4.18
CA ALA A 11 3.56 8.51 3.08
C ALA A 11 3.00 7.37 2.21
N SER A 12 2.28 6.42 2.81
CA SER A 12 1.57 5.37 2.07
C SER A 12 0.54 5.98 1.12
N LEU A 13 -0.35 6.83 1.61
CA LEU A 13 -1.40 7.46 0.82
C LEU A 13 -0.85 8.50 -0.18
N VAL A 14 0.17 9.27 0.21
CA VAL A 14 0.91 10.17 -0.70
C VAL A 14 1.49 9.40 -1.89
N ALA A 15 2.05 8.21 -1.65
CA ALA A 15 2.64 7.39 -2.71
C ALA A 15 1.59 6.90 -3.72
N ASP A 16 0.39 6.55 -3.27
CA ASP A 16 -0.73 6.21 -4.15
C ASP A 16 -1.18 7.41 -5.00
N ALA A 17 -1.38 8.57 -4.36
CA ALA A 17 -1.77 9.80 -5.07
C ALA A 17 -0.69 10.24 -6.08
N LEU A 18 0.60 10.04 -5.78
CA LEU A 18 1.71 10.34 -6.68
C LEU A 18 1.69 9.41 -7.91
N ALA A 19 1.30 8.15 -7.73
CA ALA A 19 1.19 7.17 -8.81
C ALA A 19 0.00 7.44 -9.74
N LEU A 20 -1.07 8.05 -9.26
CA LEU A 20 -2.37 8.17 -9.95
C LEU A 20 -2.26 8.58 -11.42
N GLY A 21 -1.47 9.59 -11.74
CA GLY A 21 -1.41 10.17 -13.09
C GLY A 21 -0.70 9.29 -14.12
N VAL A 22 0.13 8.33 -13.67
CA VAL A 22 0.95 7.45 -14.51
C VAL A 22 0.71 5.96 -14.22
N HIS A 23 -0.25 5.65 -13.35
CA HIS A 23 -0.58 4.28 -12.95
C HIS A 23 -0.92 3.41 -14.16
N TRP A 24 -0.34 2.20 -14.20
CA TRP A 24 -0.46 1.21 -15.28
C TRP A 24 0.06 1.65 -16.65
N ILE A 25 0.96 2.62 -16.71
CA ILE A 25 1.76 2.89 -17.90
C ILE A 25 3.02 2.00 -17.82
N TYR A 26 3.04 0.92 -18.58
CA TYR A 26 4.14 -0.05 -18.59
C TYR A 26 5.34 0.39 -19.42
N ASN A 27 5.11 1.14 -20.50
CA ASN A 27 6.18 1.70 -21.31
C ASN A 27 6.67 3.03 -20.73
N THR A 28 7.76 2.99 -19.98
CA THR A 28 8.34 4.17 -19.31
C THR A 28 8.74 5.30 -20.26
N ASN A 29 9.05 5.00 -21.54
CA ASN A 29 9.29 6.03 -22.54
C ASN A 29 8.06 6.92 -22.80
N VAL A 30 6.85 6.41 -22.55
CA VAL A 30 5.62 7.22 -22.63
C VAL A 30 5.58 8.23 -21.48
N ILE A 31 5.98 7.82 -20.28
CA ILE A 31 6.06 8.69 -19.11
C ILE A 31 7.07 9.80 -19.40
N ASP A 32 8.30 9.44 -19.81
CA ASP A 32 9.38 10.39 -20.11
C ASP A 32 8.99 11.40 -21.19
N LYS A 33 8.38 10.95 -22.28
CA LYS A 33 7.99 11.83 -23.39
C LYS A 33 6.84 12.77 -23.05
N LYS A 34 5.91 12.33 -22.21
CA LYS A 34 4.68 13.09 -21.94
C LYS A 34 4.85 14.05 -20.77
N TRP A 35 5.57 13.66 -19.72
CA TRP A 35 5.70 14.43 -18.48
C TRP A 35 7.15 14.71 -18.05
N GLY A 36 8.13 14.07 -18.67
CA GLY A 36 9.51 14.08 -18.17
C GLY A 36 9.60 13.31 -16.85
N ARG A 37 10.46 13.80 -15.94
CA ARG A 37 10.54 13.25 -14.59
C ARG A 37 9.35 13.71 -13.76
N VAL A 38 8.55 12.77 -13.31
CA VAL A 38 7.35 13.03 -12.48
C VAL A 38 7.77 13.20 -11.04
N GLU A 39 7.71 14.40 -10.51
CA GLU A 39 8.13 14.75 -9.15
C GLU A 39 6.97 15.29 -8.28
N ASN A 40 5.78 15.43 -8.86
CA ASN A 40 4.58 15.95 -8.18
C ASN A 40 3.36 15.20 -8.70
N TYR A 41 2.22 15.40 -8.05
CA TYR A 41 0.96 14.85 -8.52
C TYR A 41 0.64 15.28 -9.94
N ILE A 42 0.07 14.38 -10.70
CA ILE A 42 -0.36 14.62 -12.09
C ILE A 42 -1.83 14.20 -12.20
N LYS A 43 -2.64 15.09 -12.80
CA LYS A 43 -3.99 14.73 -13.18
C LYS A 43 -3.98 13.61 -14.21
N PRO A 44 -4.76 12.52 -14.04
CA PRO A 44 -4.89 11.47 -15.02
C PRO A 44 -5.33 12.01 -16.40
N GLN A 45 -4.63 11.59 -17.46
CA GLN A 45 -4.92 12.02 -18.83
C GLN A 45 -5.23 10.81 -19.70
N ARG A 46 -6.30 10.89 -20.48
CA ARG A 46 -6.69 9.79 -21.39
C ARG A 46 -5.58 9.42 -22.37
N PRO A 47 -5.37 8.13 -22.66
CA PRO A 47 -6.05 6.97 -22.08
C PRO A 47 -5.62 6.73 -20.61
N THR A 48 -6.57 6.51 -19.72
CA THR A 48 -6.33 6.22 -18.30
C THR A 48 -7.44 5.34 -17.75
N PHE A 49 -7.14 4.55 -16.71
CA PHE A 49 -8.12 3.79 -15.94
C PHE A 49 -8.83 4.66 -14.88
N HIS A 50 -8.37 5.89 -14.66
CA HIS A 50 -8.88 6.80 -13.62
C HIS A 50 -9.47 8.11 -14.19
N PRO A 51 -10.43 8.06 -15.14
CA PRO A 51 -10.92 9.27 -15.82
C PRO A 51 -11.76 10.18 -14.92
N SER A 52 -12.28 9.68 -13.80
CA SER A 52 -13.08 10.41 -12.81
C SER A 52 -12.23 11.12 -11.74
N LYS A 53 -10.92 10.88 -11.71
CA LYS A 53 -10.00 11.40 -10.69
C LYS A 53 -9.30 12.68 -11.13
N ASP A 54 -8.86 13.47 -10.16
CA ASP A 54 -8.12 14.70 -10.35
C ASP A 54 -6.80 14.71 -9.58
N LEU A 55 -6.02 15.77 -9.70
CA LEU A 55 -4.77 15.98 -8.98
C LEU A 55 -5.00 15.88 -7.46
N GLY A 56 -4.16 15.09 -6.78
CA GLY A 56 -4.24 14.88 -5.35
C GLY A 56 -5.35 13.92 -4.87
N ASP A 57 -6.10 13.32 -5.82
CA ASP A 57 -6.97 12.18 -5.54
C ASP A 57 -6.15 10.87 -5.47
N PHE A 58 -6.80 9.80 -5.04
CA PHE A 58 -6.23 8.45 -4.98
C PHE A 58 -6.60 7.60 -6.20
N THR A 59 -5.80 6.55 -6.44
CA THR A 59 -6.27 5.41 -7.21
C THR A 59 -7.34 4.65 -6.42
N HIS A 60 -7.95 3.65 -7.04
CA HIS A 60 -8.88 2.77 -6.33
C HIS A 60 -8.24 2.01 -5.16
N TYR A 61 -6.92 1.87 -5.11
CA TYR A 61 -6.21 1.27 -3.97
C TYR A 61 -6.14 2.24 -2.78
N GLY A 62 -5.77 3.50 -3.03
CA GLY A 62 -5.75 4.53 -2.01
C GLY A 62 -7.15 4.86 -1.46
N ASP A 63 -8.19 4.87 -2.33
CA ASP A 63 -9.57 5.03 -1.89
C ASP A 63 -9.99 3.92 -0.90
N GLN A 64 -9.63 2.66 -1.18
CA GLN A 64 -9.90 1.55 -0.26
C GLN A 64 -9.05 1.60 1.01
N THR A 65 -7.83 2.16 0.93
CA THR A 65 -6.98 2.39 2.10
C THR A 65 -7.58 3.47 3.01
N LEU A 66 -8.12 4.54 2.44
CA LEU A 66 -8.83 5.57 3.20
C LEU A 66 -10.11 5.02 3.84
N LEU A 67 -10.89 4.21 3.10
CA LEU A 67 -12.05 3.52 3.64
C LEU A 67 -11.69 2.64 4.84
N LEU A 68 -10.55 1.93 4.78
CA LEU A 68 -10.07 1.14 5.91
C LEU A 68 -9.73 2.02 7.11
N LEU A 69 -9.08 3.18 6.89
CA LEU A 69 -8.78 4.13 7.97
C LEU A 69 -10.04 4.68 8.63
N GLN A 70 -11.07 5.02 7.83
CA GLN A 70 -12.39 5.43 8.32
C GLN A 70 -13.03 4.32 9.16
N SER A 71 -13.05 3.08 8.65
CA SER A 71 -13.63 1.93 9.34
C SER A 71 -12.99 1.66 10.70
N VAL A 72 -11.66 1.73 10.76
CA VAL A 72 -10.89 1.50 11.99
C VAL A 72 -11.12 2.61 13.02
N SER A 73 -11.19 3.86 12.55
CA SER A 73 -11.48 5.02 13.41
C SER A 73 -12.88 4.96 14.02
N GLU A 74 -13.88 4.55 13.24
CA GLU A 74 -15.29 4.46 13.69
C GLU A 74 -15.58 3.27 14.60
N SER A 75 -14.68 2.28 14.68
CA SER A 75 -14.93 1.00 15.36
C SER A 75 -14.03 0.75 16.56
N ASP A 76 -13.20 1.73 16.95
CA ASP A 76 -12.14 1.60 17.94
C ASP A 76 -11.25 0.37 17.68
N GLY A 77 -10.97 0.12 16.39
CA GLY A 77 -10.21 -1.03 15.91
C GLY A 77 -10.81 -1.65 14.65
N PHE A 78 -10.27 -2.81 14.26
CA PHE A 78 -10.71 -3.51 13.06
C PHE A 78 -11.77 -4.57 13.39
N ASP A 79 -12.96 -4.38 12.83
CA ASP A 79 -14.02 -5.39 12.79
C ASP A 79 -14.20 -5.86 11.34
N LYS A 80 -13.86 -7.14 11.09
CA LYS A 80 -13.91 -7.74 9.74
C LYS A 80 -15.31 -7.67 9.13
N LYS A 81 -16.36 -7.91 9.93
CA LYS A 81 -17.74 -7.89 9.46
C LYS A 81 -18.16 -6.48 9.07
N LYS A 82 -17.96 -5.53 9.99
CA LYS A 82 -18.28 -4.11 9.75
C LYS A 82 -17.51 -3.57 8.53
N PHE A 83 -16.21 -3.85 8.44
CA PHE A 83 -15.41 -3.45 7.28
C PHE A 83 -15.93 -4.06 5.98
N SER A 84 -16.28 -5.35 5.96
CA SER A 84 -16.83 -6.01 4.76
C SER A 84 -18.16 -5.36 4.31
N GLU A 85 -19.04 -5.02 5.26
CA GLU A 85 -20.30 -4.34 4.99
C GLU A 85 -20.07 -2.91 4.46
N GLN A 86 -19.16 -2.15 5.05
CA GLN A 86 -18.79 -0.81 4.61
C GLN A 86 -18.12 -0.84 3.22
N TRP A 87 -17.23 -1.80 2.97
CA TRP A 87 -16.59 -2.00 1.69
C TRP A 87 -17.61 -2.32 0.58
N GLN A 88 -18.55 -3.20 0.84
CA GLN A 88 -19.64 -3.50 -0.10
C GLN A 88 -20.51 -2.27 -0.35
N ALA A 89 -20.88 -1.52 0.67
CA ALA A 89 -21.67 -0.30 0.56
C ALA A 89 -20.95 0.78 -0.26
N PHE A 90 -19.64 0.93 -0.05
CA PHE A 90 -18.79 1.86 -0.80
C PHE A 90 -18.86 1.59 -2.31
N PHE A 91 -18.73 0.33 -2.74
CA PHE A 91 -18.76 -0.02 -4.16
C PHE A 91 -20.14 0.06 -4.82
N ASN A 92 -21.23 0.19 -4.07
CA ASN A 92 -22.57 0.44 -4.64
C ASN A 92 -22.68 1.82 -5.32
N THR A 93 -21.87 2.80 -4.91
CA THR A 93 -21.89 4.17 -5.43
C THR A 93 -20.55 4.67 -5.96
N TYR A 94 -19.56 3.78 -6.01
CA TYR A 94 -18.20 4.14 -6.41
C TYR A 94 -18.09 4.45 -7.90
N GLU A 95 -17.63 5.64 -8.24
CA GLU A 95 -17.45 6.11 -9.62
C GLU A 95 -16.02 5.94 -10.17
N GLY A 96 -15.10 5.38 -9.37
CA GLY A 96 -13.72 5.11 -9.75
C GLY A 96 -13.56 3.80 -10.54
N TYR A 97 -12.31 3.42 -10.78
CA TYR A 97 -12.01 2.14 -11.41
C TYR A 97 -12.26 0.97 -10.44
N ILE A 98 -12.93 -0.05 -10.92
CA ILE A 98 -13.17 -1.30 -10.19
C ILE A 98 -12.30 -2.39 -10.81
N ASP A 99 -11.31 -2.87 -10.05
CA ASP A 99 -10.36 -3.91 -10.47
C ASP A 99 -10.98 -5.32 -10.55
N GLY A 100 -10.15 -6.27 -11.00
CA GLY A 100 -10.58 -7.67 -11.15
C GLY A 100 -10.92 -8.34 -9.83
N ALA A 101 -10.11 -8.13 -8.80
CA ALA A 101 -10.32 -8.70 -7.47
C ALA A 101 -11.60 -8.16 -6.82
N THR A 102 -11.81 -6.85 -6.91
CA THR A 102 -13.05 -6.20 -6.44
C THR A 102 -14.28 -6.75 -7.15
N LYS A 103 -14.26 -6.86 -8.49
CA LYS A 103 -15.38 -7.43 -9.26
C LYS A 103 -15.69 -8.86 -8.84
N ALA A 104 -14.67 -9.71 -8.76
CA ALA A 104 -14.85 -11.11 -8.38
C ALA A 104 -15.40 -11.25 -6.95
N THR A 105 -14.90 -10.45 -5.99
CA THR A 105 -15.42 -10.42 -4.62
C THR A 105 -16.89 -10.00 -4.58
N LEU A 106 -17.28 -8.95 -5.31
CA LEU A 106 -18.69 -8.51 -5.37
C LEU A 106 -19.59 -9.56 -6.05
N GLU A 107 -19.08 -10.26 -7.07
CA GLU A 107 -19.80 -11.37 -7.72
C GLU A 107 -19.99 -12.56 -6.76
N ASN A 108 -18.98 -12.90 -5.96
CA ASN A 108 -19.07 -13.93 -4.92
C ASN A 108 -20.14 -13.59 -3.87
N ILE A 109 -20.18 -12.34 -3.40
CA ILE A 109 -21.23 -11.86 -2.47
C ILE A 109 -22.60 -11.96 -3.12
N LYS A 110 -22.74 -11.51 -4.37
CA LYS A 110 -23.99 -11.61 -5.12
C LYS A 110 -24.43 -13.05 -5.35
N GLY A 111 -23.47 -13.96 -5.45
CA GLY A 111 -23.67 -15.42 -5.53
C GLY A 111 -24.08 -16.08 -4.22
N GLY A 112 -24.17 -15.32 -3.11
CA GLY A 112 -24.62 -15.78 -1.80
C GLY A 112 -23.50 -16.17 -0.85
N GLN A 113 -22.24 -15.84 -1.14
CA GLN A 113 -21.17 -16.00 -0.15
C GLN A 113 -21.27 -14.91 0.91
N GLU A 114 -20.92 -15.26 2.16
CA GLU A 114 -20.84 -14.28 3.25
C GLU A 114 -19.76 -13.24 2.95
N PRO A 115 -20.02 -11.92 3.11
CA PRO A 115 -19.07 -10.86 2.77
C PRO A 115 -17.67 -11.03 3.38
N THR A 116 -17.58 -11.58 4.60
CA THR A 116 -16.33 -11.86 5.29
C THR A 116 -15.52 -13.03 4.72
N ALA A 117 -16.11 -13.81 3.81
CA ALA A 117 -15.50 -14.98 3.18
C ALA A 117 -15.53 -14.94 1.64
N ALA A 118 -15.99 -13.84 1.07
CA ALA A 118 -16.21 -13.70 -0.37
C ALA A 118 -14.99 -13.23 -1.17
N GLY A 119 -13.85 -13.00 -0.51
CA GLY A 119 -12.63 -12.52 -1.16
C GLY A 119 -12.26 -13.38 -2.38
N SER A 120 -11.84 -12.72 -3.45
CA SER A 120 -11.39 -13.37 -4.68
C SER A 120 -10.12 -14.20 -4.45
N ASP A 121 -9.81 -15.10 -5.38
CA ASP A 121 -8.53 -15.84 -5.41
C ASP A 121 -7.40 -15.06 -6.08
N SER A 122 -7.60 -13.77 -6.33
CA SER A 122 -6.62 -12.89 -6.98
C SER A 122 -5.29 -12.87 -6.22
N ASP A 123 -4.21 -12.97 -6.98
CA ASP A 123 -2.83 -12.83 -6.52
C ASP A 123 -2.29 -11.39 -6.64
N ASP A 124 -3.18 -10.41 -6.83
CA ASP A 124 -2.81 -8.99 -6.89
C ASP A 124 -2.28 -8.49 -5.54
N PHE A 125 -1.11 -7.89 -5.56
CA PHE A 125 -0.42 -7.34 -4.38
C PHE A 125 -1.24 -6.26 -3.64
N ALA A 126 -2.17 -5.60 -4.32
CA ALA A 126 -3.01 -4.57 -3.72
C ALA A 126 -3.76 -5.03 -2.47
N GLY A 127 -4.10 -6.33 -2.37
CA GLY A 127 -4.67 -6.91 -1.16
C GLY A 127 -3.79 -6.76 0.07
N ALA A 128 -2.46 -6.86 -0.10
CA ALA A 128 -1.46 -6.72 0.96
C ALA A 128 -1.01 -5.26 1.19
N ALA A 129 -1.19 -4.38 0.20
CA ALA A 129 -0.60 -3.05 0.21
C ALA A 129 -1.35 -2.03 1.09
N ARG A 130 -2.63 -2.28 1.42
CA ARG A 130 -3.55 -1.31 2.05
C ARG A 130 -3.51 -1.28 3.57
N ILE A 131 -2.52 -1.89 4.22
CA ILE A 131 -2.50 -2.20 5.65
C ILE A 131 -2.01 -1.07 6.57
N ALA A 132 -1.54 0.06 6.05
CA ALA A 132 -0.99 1.15 6.86
C ALA A 132 -1.94 1.63 7.99
N PRO A 133 -3.28 1.73 7.80
CA PRO A 133 -4.22 2.05 8.86
C PRO A 133 -4.21 1.05 10.02
N LEU A 134 -4.07 -0.25 9.73
CA LEU A 134 -4.02 -1.30 10.75
C LEU A 134 -2.71 -1.27 11.53
N VAL A 135 -1.58 -1.04 10.84
CA VAL A 135 -0.29 -0.87 11.52
C VAL A 135 -0.33 0.34 12.45
N TYR A 136 -1.00 1.42 12.05
CA TYR A 136 -1.20 2.60 12.90
C TYR A 136 -2.02 2.28 14.14
N CYS A 137 -3.19 1.67 13.95
CA CYS A 137 -4.11 1.33 15.03
C CYS A 137 -3.46 0.37 16.04
N TYR A 138 -2.86 -0.69 15.56
CA TYR A 138 -2.32 -1.77 16.40
C TYR A 138 -0.79 -1.69 16.63
N ARG A 139 -0.20 -0.49 16.52
CA ARG A 139 1.25 -0.30 16.73
C ARG A 139 1.76 -0.73 18.11
N HIS A 140 0.87 -0.89 19.07
CA HIS A 140 1.16 -1.35 20.44
C HIS A 140 0.68 -2.78 20.70
N ASP A 141 -0.07 -3.40 19.79
CA ASP A 141 -0.57 -4.77 19.88
C ASP A 141 -0.18 -5.59 18.64
N PRO A 142 1.01 -6.22 18.65
CA PRO A 142 1.49 -7.00 17.51
C PRO A 142 0.60 -8.21 17.16
N ALA A 143 -0.05 -8.82 18.15
CA ALA A 143 -0.90 -10.00 17.90
C ALA A 143 -2.15 -9.59 17.13
N GLN A 144 -2.86 -8.57 17.63
CA GLN A 144 -4.04 -8.04 16.97
C GLN A 144 -3.73 -7.45 15.59
N LEU A 145 -2.55 -6.84 15.42
CA LEU A 145 -2.10 -6.37 14.10
C LEU A 145 -2.09 -7.50 13.08
N ILE A 146 -1.44 -8.62 13.42
CA ILE A 146 -1.26 -9.72 12.46
C ILE A 146 -2.60 -10.35 12.09
N ASP A 147 -3.46 -10.59 13.06
CA ASP A 147 -4.80 -11.11 12.78
C ASP A 147 -5.60 -10.15 11.88
N SER A 148 -5.53 -8.84 12.17
CA SER A 148 -6.26 -7.82 11.42
C SER A 148 -5.76 -7.63 9.98
N VAL A 149 -4.44 -7.63 9.74
CA VAL A 149 -3.92 -7.48 8.35
C VAL A 149 -4.23 -8.69 7.49
N ARG A 150 -4.20 -9.90 8.06
CA ARG A 150 -4.60 -11.13 7.39
C ARG A 150 -6.08 -11.11 7.04
N ASP A 151 -6.92 -10.78 8.00
CA ASP A 151 -8.37 -10.70 7.82
C ASP A 151 -8.76 -9.61 6.82
N GLN A 152 -8.13 -8.43 6.87
CA GLN A 152 -8.39 -7.34 5.91
C GLN A 152 -8.04 -7.76 4.48
N SER A 153 -6.88 -8.40 4.27
CA SER A 153 -6.50 -8.89 2.95
C SER A 153 -7.49 -9.94 2.44
N ALA A 154 -7.88 -10.89 3.28
CA ALA A 154 -8.80 -11.96 2.93
C ALA A 154 -10.21 -11.47 2.55
N VAL A 155 -10.64 -10.28 2.97
CA VAL A 155 -11.95 -9.70 2.58
C VAL A 155 -12.06 -9.54 1.04
N THR A 156 -10.95 -9.20 0.38
CA THR A 156 -10.95 -8.94 -1.07
C THR A 156 -10.04 -9.87 -1.87
N HIS A 157 -8.98 -10.39 -1.23
CA HIS A 157 -7.96 -11.26 -1.82
C HIS A 157 -7.73 -12.45 -0.89
N ASN A 158 -8.53 -13.51 -1.06
CA ASN A 158 -8.41 -14.73 -0.28
C ASN A 158 -7.36 -15.67 -0.90
N ASN A 159 -6.20 -15.12 -1.24
CA ASN A 159 -5.02 -15.81 -1.75
C ASN A 159 -3.97 -15.86 -0.64
N GLN A 160 -3.40 -17.05 -0.38
CA GLN A 160 -2.51 -17.26 0.76
C GLN A 160 -1.24 -16.41 0.69
N GLU A 161 -0.63 -16.26 -0.50
CA GLU A 161 0.59 -15.48 -0.67
C GLU A 161 0.35 -13.98 -0.47
N VAL A 162 -0.83 -13.49 -0.88
CA VAL A 162 -1.24 -12.09 -0.63
C VAL A 162 -1.47 -11.85 0.86
N ILE A 163 -2.20 -12.77 1.53
CA ILE A 163 -2.45 -12.69 2.98
C ILE A 163 -1.14 -12.74 3.76
N ASP A 164 -0.24 -13.65 3.40
CA ASP A 164 1.07 -13.78 4.05
C ASP A 164 1.96 -12.56 3.77
N SER A 165 1.81 -11.90 2.62
CA SER A 165 2.52 -10.66 2.32
C SER A 165 2.03 -9.48 3.16
N ALA A 166 0.73 -9.40 3.46
CA ALA A 166 0.19 -8.41 4.39
C ALA A 166 0.76 -8.61 5.80
N ASP A 167 0.82 -9.86 6.28
CA ASP A 167 1.47 -10.22 7.54
C ASP A 167 2.96 -9.84 7.52
N PHE A 168 3.69 -10.18 6.44
CA PHE A 168 5.10 -9.85 6.27
C PHE A 168 5.36 -8.36 6.41
N PHE A 169 4.69 -7.53 5.61
CA PHE A 169 4.90 -6.08 5.62
C PHE A 169 4.31 -5.40 6.87
N GLY A 170 3.29 -5.95 7.49
CA GLY A 170 2.80 -5.51 8.80
C GLY A 170 3.88 -5.64 9.88
N ARG A 171 4.57 -6.80 9.94
CA ARG A 171 5.71 -7.02 10.85
C ARG A 171 6.90 -6.12 10.54
N VAL A 172 7.23 -5.97 9.26
CA VAL A 172 8.32 -5.08 8.83
C VAL A 172 8.04 -3.65 9.28
N ALA A 173 6.87 -3.11 8.98
CA ALA A 173 6.51 -1.74 9.35
C ALA A 173 6.52 -1.54 10.88
N LEU A 174 5.96 -2.49 11.63
CA LEU A 174 5.99 -2.43 13.10
C LEU A 174 7.41 -2.47 13.67
N THR A 175 8.29 -3.30 13.10
CA THR A 175 9.69 -3.41 13.53
C THR A 175 10.46 -2.12 13.22
N VAL A 176 10.16 -1.51 12.06
CA VAL A 176 10.73 -0.19 11.69
C VAL A 176 10.24 0.91 12.63
N LEU A 177 8.95 0.95 12.99
CA LEU A 177 8.41 1.89 13.98
C LEU A 177 9.07 1.76 15.36
N LYS A 178 9.59 0.59 15.68
CA LYS A 178 10.37 0.34 16.92
C LYS A 178 11.83 0.77 16.81
N GLY A 179 12.25 1.32 15.67
CA GLY A 179 13.57 1.92 15.45
C GLY A 179 14.55 1.06 14.67
N GLU A 180 14.13 -0.10 14.16
CA GLU A 180 14.99 -0.92 13.32
C GLU A 180 15.05 -0.34 11.88
N LYS A 181 16.18 -0.53 11.20
CA LYS A 181 16.32 -0.14 9.79
C LYS A 181 15.47 -1.04 8.88
N PRO A 182 14.87 -0.51 7.81
CA PRO A 182 14.00 -1.26 6.93
C PRO A 182 14.59 -2.58 6.40
N VAL A 183 15.81 -2.57 5.89
CA VAL A 183 16.47 -3.80 5.38
C VAL A 183 16.67 -4.83 6.48
N ASN A 184 17.08 -4.42 7.68
CA ASN A 184 17.23 -5.32 8.81
C ASN A 184 15.87 -5.88 9.26
N ALA A 185 14.82 -5.05 9.30
CA ALA A 185 13.46 -5.48 9.65
C ALA A 185 12.93 -6.53 8.66
N ILE A 186 13.19 -6.34 7.35
CA ILE A 186 12.87 -7.31 6.30
C ILE A 186 13.57 -8.65 6.58
N GLN A 187 14.88 -8.63 6.83
CA GLN A 187 15.66 -9.85 7.07
C GLN A 187 15.24 -10.56 8.36
N GLN A 188 14.97 -9.82 9.43
CA GLN A 188 14.48 -10.39 10.69
C GLN A 188 13.11 -11.05 10.49
N THR A 189 12.17 -10.36 9.84
CA THR A 189 10.85 -10.89 9.55
C THR A 189 10.92 -12.17 8.70
N LEU A 190 11.74 -12.16 7.65
CA LEU A 190 11.98 -13.33 6.82
C LEU A 190 12.48 -14.52 7.65
N THR A 191 13.55 -14.31 8.42
CA THR A 191 14.22 -15.38 9.16
C THR A 191 13.34 -15.99 10.24
N VAL A 192 12.57 -15.15 10.95
CA VAL A 192 11.77 -15.60 12.10
C VAL A 192 10.44 -16.19 11.68
N HIS A 193 9.77 -15.61 10.68
CA HIS A 193 8.36 -15.92 10.38
C HIS A 193 8.14 -16.53 8.98
N PHE A 194 9.00 -16.25 7.99
CA PHE A 194 8.80 -16.59 6.58
C PHE A 194 9.98 -17.35 5.97
N ASN A 195 10.65 -18.20 6.74
CA ASN A 195 11.81 -18.97 6.30
C ASN A 195 11.49 -20.16 5.37
N ARG A 196 10.23 -20.29 4.95
CA ARG A 196 9.72 -21.30 4.01
C ARG A 196 8.86 -20.62 2.94
N GLY A 197 8.73 -21.31 1.80
CA GLY A 197 7.96 -20.78 0.67
C GLY A 197 8.74 -19.76 -0.18
N PRO A 198 8.05 -18.95 -1.03
CA PRO A 198 8.71 -18.13 -2.03
C PRO A 198 9.35 -16.84 -1.45
N PHE A 199 9.06 -16.46 -0.21
CA PHE A 199 9.51 -15.19 0.40
C PHE A 199 11.02 -15.03 0.43
N SER A 200 11.78 -16.12 0.68
CA SER A 200 13.25 -16.06 0.68
C SER A 200 13.78 -15.66 -0.69
N GLU A 201 13.23 -16.23 -1.76
CA GLU A 201 13.64 -15.94 -3.13
C GLU A 201 13.27 -14.50 -3.51
N TRP A 202 12.06 -14.05 -3.16
CA TRP A 202 11.58 -12.70 -3.44
C TRP A 202 12.38 -11.62 -2.70
N VAL A 203 12.68 -11.83 -1.42
CA VAL A 203 13.50 -10.91 -0.62
C VAL A 203 14.92 -10.86 -1.17
N GLU A 204 15.56 -12.02 -1.46
CA GLU A 204 16.90 -12.07 -2.03
C GLU A 204 16.97 -11.36 -3.40
N ALA A 205 16.01 -11.63 -4.28
CA ALA A 205 15.93 -11.00 -5.60
C ALA A 205 15.79 -9.46 -5.48
N GLY A 206 14.92 -8.99 -4.59
CA GLY A 206 14.71 -7.56 -4.35
C GLY A 206 15.97 -6.88 -3.80
N ILE A 207 16.58 -7.42 -2.76
CA ILE A 207 17.81 -6.86 -2.16
C ILE A 207 18.97 -6.85 -3.18
N LYS A 208 19.18 -7.96 -3.89
CA LYS A 208 20.23 -8.06 -4.91
C LYS A 208 20.06 -7.06 -6.04
N SER A 209 18.82 -6.80 -6.45
CA SER A 209 18.50 -5.86 -7.52
C SER A 209 18.73 -4.39 -7.12
N ALA A 210 18.81 -4.05 -5.82
CA ALA A 210 19.01 -2.68 -5.35
C ALA A 210 20.30 -2.00 -5.84
N GLN A 211 21.27 -2.79 -6.35
CA GLN A 211 22.48 -2.27 -6.98
C GLN A 211 22.26 -1.82 -8.44
N LYS A 212 21.14 -2.19 -9.06
CA LYS A 212 20.79 -1.87 -10.44
C LYS A 212 20.06 -0.53 -10.54
N ASP A 213 19.97 -0.01 -11.75
CA ASP A 213 18.99 1.01 -12.08
C ASP A 213 17.57 0.51 -11.77
N THR A 214 16.72 1.38 -11.20
CA THR A 214 15.39 0.97 -10.73
C THR A 214 14.48 0.53 -11.88
N ARG A 215 14.50 1.23 -13.02
CA ARG A 215 13.69 0.85 -14.19
C ARG A 215 14.14 -0.50 -14.74
N GLN A 216 15.46 -0.72 -14.82
CA GLN A 216 16.00 -2.00 -15.23
C GLN A 216 15.59 -3.11 -14.25
N ALA A 217 15.70 -2.89 -12.95
CA ALA A 217 15.30 -3.85 -11.94
C ALA A 217 13.80 -4.20 -12.05
N MET A 218 12.92 -3.19 -12.22
CA MET A 218 11.49 -3.43 -12.37
C MET A 218 11.15 -4.20 -13.65
N LEU A 219 11.87 -3.98 -14.75
CA LEU A 219 11.69 -4.78 -15.99
C LEU A 219 12.11 -6.24 -15.80
N GLU A 220 13.14 -6.50 -15.02
CA GLU A 220 13.63 -7.86 -14.74
C GLU A 220 12.76 -8.61 -13.72
N LEU A 221 12.29 -7.92 -12.68
CA LEU A 221 11.45 -8.51 -11.60
C LEU A 221 9.97 -8.59 -12.02
N GLY A 222 9.53 -7.70 -12.91
CA GLY A 222 8.16 -7.55 -13.39
C GLY A 222 7.52 -6.25 -12.93
N GLN A 223 6.74 -5.62 -13.82
CA GLN A 223 6.02 -4.36 -13.53
C GLN A 223 4.57 -4.59 -13.15
N MET A 224 4.14 -5.86 -13.11
CA MET A 224 2.76 -6.27 -12.95
C MET A 224 2.30 -6.18 -11.49
N CYS A 225 0.99 -6.37 -11.28
CA CYS A 225 0.37 -6.36 -9.95
C CYS A 225 0.46 -7.71 -9.22
N GLU A 226 0.71 -8.82 -9.94
CA GLU A 226 0.84 -10.14 -9.33
C GLU A 226 1.94 -10.14 -8.25
N ILE A 227 1.64 -10.80 -7.13
CA ILE A 227 2.47 -10.78 -5.91
C ILE A 227 3.93 -11.18 -6.17
N GLN A 228 4.16 -12.18 -7.02
CA GLN A 228 5.49 -12.68 -7.35
C GLN A 228 6.38 -11.64 -8.08
N ALA A 229 5.76 -10.67 -8.77
CA ALA A 229 6.46 -9.55 -9.41
C ALA A 229 6.53 -8.34 -8.47
N ALA A 230 5.41 -7.97 -7.86
CA ALA A 230 5.30 -6.77 -7.04
C ALA A 230 6.10 -6.85 -5.74
N PHE A 231 6.11 -7.99 -5.05
CA PHE A 231 6.79 -8.15 -3.76
C PHE A 231 8.31 -7.88 -3.87
N PRO A 232 9.09 -8.54 -4.76
CA PRO A 232 10.52 -8.25 -4.89
C PRO A 232 10.79 -6.81 -5.37
N CYS A 233 9.87 -6.19 -6.13
CA CYS A 233 9.96 -4.79 -6.51
C CYS A 233 9.83 -3.84 -5.32
N VAL A 234 8.93 -4.12 -4.39
CA VAL A 234 8.80 -3.38 -3.12
C VAL A 234 10.08 -3.50 -2.29
N ILE A 235 10.63 -4.72 -2.17
CA ILE A 235 11.91 -4.95 -1.47
C ILE A 235 13.06 -4.16 -2.13
N HIS A 236 13.14 -4.15 -3.48
CA HIS A 236 14.11 -3.35 -4.22
C HIS A 236 14.06 -1.87 -3.83
N LEU A 237 12.85 -1.29 -3.89
CA LEU A 237 12.64 0.14 -3.62
C LEU A 237 13.01 0.49 -2.18
N ILE A 238 12.57 -0.32 -1.22
CA ILE A 238 12.91 -0.12 0.20
C ILE A 238 14.44 -0.21 0.41
N ALA A 239 15.08 -1.25 -0.14
CA ALA A 239 16.51 -1.46 0.06
C ALA A 239 17.37 -0.38 -0.61
N LYS A 240 17.00 0.04 -1.83
CA LYS A 240 17.75 1.04 -2.57
C LYS A 240 17.59 2.46 -2.01
N TYR A 241 16.38 2.78 -1.56
CA TYR A 241 16.01 4.13 -1.12
C TYR A 241 15.75 4.20 0.39
N GLU A 242 16.39 3.34 1.18
CA GLU A 242 16.21 3.23 2.63
C GLU A 242 16.30 4.60 3.34
N ASN A 243 17.15 5.51 2.84
CA ASN A 243 17.40 6.82 3.44
C ASN A 243 16.83 7.99 2.60
N ASN A 244 15.99 7.73 1.61
CA ASN A 244 15.46 8.78 0.73
C ASN A 244 14.05 8.44 0.21
N LEU A 245 13.03 8.68 1.06
CA LEU A 245 11.62 8.44 0.74
C LEU A 245 11.21 9.15 -0.56
N ARG A 246 11.54 10.44 -0.70
CA ARG A 246 11.14 11.22 -1.88
C ARG A 246 11.62 10.57 -3.17
N GLU A 247 12.89 10.22 -3.24
CA GLU A 247 13.48 9.60 -4.42
C GLU A 247 12.91 8.20 -4.67
N GLY A 248 12.72 7.40 -3.61
CA GLY A 248 12.12 6.08 -3.70
C GLY A 248 10.72 6.09 -4.33
N LEU A 249 9.88 7.05 -3.94
CA LEU A 249 8.54 7.19 -4.50
C LEU A 249 8.55 7.72 -5.94
N ILE A 250 9.45 8.64 -6.27
CA ILE A 250 9.62 9.13 -7.64
C ILE A 250 10.09 8.01 -8.55
N GLU A 251 11.13 7.27 -8.18
CA GLU A 251 11.65 6.17 -8.99
C GLU A 251 10.65 5.01 -9.13
N ASN A 252 9.83 4.76 -8.12
CA ASN A 252 8.72 3.82 -8.23
C ASN A 252 7.76 4.16 -9.36
N ILE A 253 7.30 5.42 -9.45
CA ILE A 253 6.38 5.85 -10.52
C ILE A 253 7.07 5.96 -11.88
N MET A 254 8.34 6.39 -11.92
CA MET A 254 9.13 6.45 -13.14
C MET A 254 9.46 5.07 -13.72
N ALA A 255 9.43 4.03 -12.90
CA ALA A 255 9.58 2.64 -13.33
C ALA A 255 8.31 2.05 -13.95
N GLY A 256 7.18 2.74 -13.89
CA GLY A 256 5.93 2.35 -14.55
C GLY A 256 5.23 1.13 -13.94
N GLY A 257 4.22 0.62 -14.66
CA GLY A 257 3.43 -0.53 -14.26
C GLY A 257 2.52 -0.26 -13.06
N ASP A 258 2.33 -1.24 -12.18
CA ASP A 258 1.53 -1.11 -10.96
C ASP A 258 2.27 -0.34 -9.86
N SER A 259 2.51 0.94 -10.12
CA SER A 259 3.25 1.81 -9.20
C SER A 259 2.44 2.22 -7.96
N ALA A 260 1.11 2.13 -7.98
CA ALA A 260 0.28 2.48 -6.84
C ALA A 260 0.33 1.39 -5.74
N GLY A 261 0.14 0.13 -6.09
CA GLY A 261 0.24 -0.98 -5.14
C GLY A 261 1.61 -1.05 -4.48
N ARG A 262 2.68 -0.98 -5.28
CA ARG A 262 4.05 -0.90 -4.75
C ARG A 262 4.26 0.32 -3.87
N GLY A 263 3.77 1.49 -4.32
CA GLY A 263 3.93 2.77 -3.65
C GLY A 263 3.35 2.79 -2.25
N LEU A 264 2.13 2.27 -2.06
CA LEU A 264 1.49 2.17 -0.74
C LEU A 264 2.41 1.51 0.29
N THR A 265 3.01 0.37 -0.05
CA THR A 265 3.88 -0.37 0.88
C THR A 265 5.24 0.31 1.06
N VAL A 266 5.86 0.80 -0.02
CA VAL A 266 7.14 1.53 0.07
C VAL A 266 6.98 2.80 0.90
N GLY A 267 5.92 3.57 0.66
CA GLY A 267 5.59 4.77 1.43
C GLY A 267 5.37 4.45 2.90
N MET A 268 4.63 3.38 3.21
CA MET A 268 4.41 2.89 4.56
C MET A 268 5.74 2.62 5.28
N VAL A 269 6.60 1.79 4.70
CA VAL A 269 7.85 1.37 5.37
C VAL A 269 8.86 2.51 5.48
N LEU A 270 9.07 3.29 4.41
CA LEU A 270 10.00 4.42 4.43
C LEU A 270 9.46 5.59 5.26
N GLY A 271 8.15 5.83 5.28
CA GLY A 271 7.52 6.83 6.15
C GLY A 271 7.68 6.48 7.63
N ALA A 272 7.51 5.20 8.00
CA ALA A 272 7.79 4.70 9.34
C ALA A 272 9.26 4.92 9.77
N HIS A 273 10.20 4.80 8.84
CA HIS A 273 11.63 4.96 9.11
C HIS A 273 12.07 6.42 9.20
N LEU A 274 11.69 7.23 8.20
CA LEU A 274 12.24 8.56 7.98
C LEU A 274 11.40 9.69 8.60
N GLY A 275 10.15 9.42 8.94
CA GLY A 275 9.26 10.39 9.60
C GLY A 275 8.72 11.47 8.67
N MET A 276 8.01 12.45 9.28
CA MET A 276 7.27 13.51 8.57
C MET A 276 8.14 14.41 7.71
N GLU A 277 9.35 14.73 8.16
CA GLU A 277 10.27 15.63 7.45
C GLU A 277 10.74 15.07 6.10
N ALA A 278 10.66 13.75 5.91
CA ALA A 278 11.01 13.10 4.65
C ALA A 278 9.92 13.23 3.57
N ILE A 279 8.69 13.60 3.95
CA ILE A 279 7.57 13.79 3.02
C ILE A 279 7.60 15.25 2.54
N PRO A 280 7.73 15.51 1.23
CA PRO A 280 7.70 16.89 0.73
C PRO A 280 6.43 17.64 1.13
N ALA A 281 6.57 18.81 1.71
CA ALA A 281 5.44 19.62 2.19
C ALA A 281 4.41 19.91 1.09
N LYS A 282 4.88 20.06 -0.16
CA LYS A 282 4.01 20.24 -1.32
C LYS A 282 3.09 19.03 -1.55
N TRP A 283 3.59 17.79 -1.39
CA TRP A 283 2.76 16.60 -1.55
C TRP A 283 1.66 16.52 -0.50
N LEU A 284 1.99 16.89 0.75
CA LEU A 284 0.99 16.95 1.82
C LEU A 284 -0.06 18.03 1.58
N SER A 285 0.36 19.23 1.15
CA SER A 285 -0.57 20.36 0.93
C SER A 285 -1.49 20.19 -0.29
N GLU A 286 -1.09 19.38 -1.28
CA GLU A 286 -1.85 19.09 -2.49
C GLU A 286 -2.65 17.77 -2.39
N LEU A 287 -2.48 16.98 -1.30
CA LEU A 287 -3.26 15.77 -1.04
C LEU A 287 -4.66 16.16 -0.57
N LYS A 288 -5.69 15.86 -1.37
CA LYS A 288 -7.06 16.33 -1.07
C LYS A 288 -7.59 15.81 0.25
N ALA A 289 -7.31 14.56 0.58
CA ALA A 289 -7.77 13.94 1.83
C ALA A 289 -6.85 14.19 3.03
N TYR A 290 -5.85 15.08 2.93
CA TYR A 290 -4.85 15.27 3.99
C TYR A 290 -5.47 15.54 5.36
N GLN A 291 -6.40 16.50 5.46
CA GLN A 291 -7.00 16.87 6.74
C GLN A 291 -7.85 15.71 7.30
N GLU A 292 -8.63 15.06 6.46
CA GLU A 292 -9.44 13.90 6.84
C GLU A 292 -8.57 12.77 7.40
N ILE A 293 -7.45 12.45 6.76
CA ILE A 293 -6.51 11.42 7.22
C ILE A 293 -5.95 11.78 8.61
N VAL A 294 -5.58 13.04 8.81
CA VAL A 294 -5.07 13.51 10.10
C VAL A 294 -6.14 13.41 11.19
N ASP A 295 -7.36 13.88 10.91
CA ASP A 295 -8.47 13.85 11.87
C ASP A 295 -8.83 12.40 12.27
N LEU A 296 -8.86 11.46 11.32
CA LEU A 296 -9.11 10.04 11.58
C LEU A 296 -8.01 9.40 12.45
N MET A 297 -6.74 9.73 12.18
CA MET A 297 -5.64 9.25 13.03
C MET A 297 -5.71 9.82 14.44
N ASP A 298 -6.10 11.10 14.58
CA ASP A 298 -6.27 11.73 15.89
C ASP A 298 -7.43 11.09 16.69
N GLN A 299 -8.52 10.69 16.03
CA GLN A 299 -9.60 9.93 16.65
C GLN A 299 -9.13 8.56 17.16
N ILE A 300 -8.36 7.82 16.34
CA ILE A 300 -7.78 6.53 16.78
C ILE A 300 -6.86 6.72 18.00
N ASP A 301 -6.05 7.79 18.01
CA ASP A 301 -5.15 8.07 19.13
C ASP A 301 -5.93 8.38 20.43
N GLN A 302 -7.06 9.09 20.34
CA GLN A 302 -7.89 9.41 21.49
C GLN A 302 -8.54 8.15 22.10
N ALA A 303 -9.02 7.24 21.24
CA ALA A 303 -9.63 5.98 21.69
C ALA A 303 -8.63 5.02 22.39
N VAL A 304 -7.34 5.12 22.09
CA VAL A 304 -6.28 4.30 22.74
C VAL A 304 -5.83 4.90 24.07
N ASP A 305 -5.96 6.22 24.25
CA ASP A 305 -5.53 6.95 25.47
C ASP A 305 -6.63 6.93 26.58
N ASP A 306 -7.92 6.59 26.24
CA ASP A 306 -9.04 6.43 27.15
C ASP A 306 -9.16 4.99 27.67
#